data_b1891937d904ab53e1b18b5c6ae44f28
#
_entry.id   b1891937d904ab53e1b18b5c6ae44f28
#
_cell.length_a   1.000
_cell.length_b   1.000
_cell.length_c   1.000
_cell.angle_alpha   90.00
_cell.angle_beta   90.00
_cell.angle_gamma   90.00
#
_symmetry.space_group_name_H-M   'P 1'
#
loop_
_entity.id
_entity.type
_entity.pdbx_description
1 polymer ?
#
loop_
_entity_poly.entity_id
_entity_poly.type
_entity_poly.pdbx_seq_one_letter_code
_entity_poly.pdbx_strand_id
1 'polypeptide(L)'
;MTILMKKRQDIQKTFLLRFSDIKNSTFIWPNNVIKVAGTIVGYTMPYKRAKNLCNINPLLVNLDKLEEATIKAEKDVKTLTDNEVRLYDVRYNILYNNGKMYVIDTLEYGNRKVSYEENRMTIDDELMLFLVDNYFEEFVKNDKLLNAMYREFEVRGVDFLKVFRNKLSEYVGKDITKLNEVKHLVRKNNSHIYQRGFDIEGI
;
A
#
# COMPACT_ATOMS: atom_id res chain seq x y z
N MET A 1 -0.99 8.16 -17.94
CA MET A 1 -1.58 9.23 -17.10
C MET A 1 -0.71 10.46 -17.18
N THR A 2 -1.29 11.65 -17.32
CA THR A 2 -0.59 12.93 -17.36
C THR A 2 -0.82 13.66 -16.05
N ILE A 3 0.24 14.13 -15.42
CA ILE A 3 0.18 14.90 -14.18
C ILE A 3 0.76 16.28 -14.48
N LEU A 4 -0.05 17.34 -14.26
CA LEU A 4 0.37 18.73 -14.34
C LEU A 4 0.86 19.18 -12.97
N MET A 5 2.05 19.75 -12.92
CA MET A 5 2.64 20.27 -11.68
C MET A 5 2.18 21.70 -11.43
N LYS A 6 1.82 22.03 -10.19
CA LYS A 6 1.75 23.42 -9.76
C LYS A 6 3.14 24.04 -9.91
N LYS A 7 3.22 25.28 -10.45
CA LYS A 7 4.48 26.02 -10.69
C LYS A 7 5.45 25.86 -9.52
N ARG A 8 6.44 24.95 -9.67
CA ARG A 8 7.72 25.01 -8.96
C ARG A 8 8.73 25.49 -10.00
N GLN A 9 9.39 26.58 -9.71
CA GLN A 9 10.48 27.09 -10.55
C GLN A 9 11.59 26.04 -10.58
N ASP A 10 12.12 25.77 -11.78
CA ASP A 10 13.35 25.02 -12.05
C ASP A 10 13.41 23.50 -11.75
N ILE A 11 12.31 22.76 -11.93
CA ILE A 11 12.39 21.29 -11.88
C ILE A 11 13.11 20.78 -13.14
N GLN A 12 14.26 20.16 -12.93
CA GLN A 12 15.05 19.56 -14.01
C GLN A 12 14.45 18.21 -14.44
N LYS A 13 14.56 17.90 -15.76
CA LYS A 13 14.17 16.59 -16.30
C LYS A 13 14.87 15.44 -15.58
N THR A 14 16.15 15.59 -15.26
CA THR A 14 16.95 14.60 -14.54
C THR A 14 16.39 14.28 -13.17
N PHE A 15 15.86 15.27 -12.45
CA PHE A 15 15.20 15.05 -11.18
C PHE A 15 13.91 14.23 -11.32
N LEU A 16 13.06 14.53 -12.29
CA LEU A 16 11.81 13.82 -12.52
C LEU A 16 12.00 12.37 -12.94
N LEU A 17 13.05 12.08 -13.69
CA LEU A 17 13.31 10.77 -14.28
C LEU A 17 14.43 9.99 -13.54
N ARG A 18 14.91 10.48 -12.39
CA ARG A 18 16.10 9.94 -11.72
C ARG A 18 16.03 8.45 -11.34
N PHE A 19 14.83 7.91 -11.17
CA PHE A 19 14.61 6.51 -10.83
C PHE A 19 13.98 5.69 -11.97
N SER A 20 13.75 6.29 -13.14
CA SER A 20 13.04 5.65 -14.24
C SER A 20 13.69 4.36 -14.75
N ASP A 21 15.01 4.23 -14.56
CA ASP A 21 15.78 3.06 -14.99
C ASP A 21 15.73 1.89 -14.00
N ILE A 22 15.24 2.12 -12.76
CA ILE A 22 15.10 1.07 -11.77
C ILE A 22 13.89 0.21 -12.12
N LYS A 23 14.18 -0.99 -12.64
CA LYS A 23 13.16 -1.95 -13.05
C LYS A 23 12.48 -2.59 -11.84
N ASN A 24 11.19 -2.39 -11.75
CA ASN A 24 10.32 -2.96 -10.76
C ASN A 24 8.90 -3.04 -11.32
N SER A 25 7.98 -3.67 -10.60
CA SER A 25 6.59 -3.81 -11.05
C SER A 25 5.58 -3.06 -10.19
N THR A 26 6.01 -2.65 -9.00
CA THR A 26 5.17 -2.03 -7.97
C THR A 26 5.21 -0.50 -8.05
N PHE A 27 6.39 0.09 -8.12
CA PHE A 27 6.56 1.55 -8.09
C PHE A 27 6.46 2.14 -9.50
N ILE A 28 5.59 3.11 -9.68
CA ILE A 28 5.28 3.68 -10.99
C ILE A 28 6.05 4.98 -11.16
N TRP A 29 7.12 4.92 -11.96
CA TRP A 29 7.98 6.06 -12.24
C TRP A 29 7.41 6.97 -13.32
N PRO A 30 7.70 8.29 -13.26
CA PRO A 30 7.59 9.16 -14.43
C PRO A 30 8.43 8.62 -15.58
N ASN A 31 7.88 8.63 -16.78
CA ASN A 31 8.58 8.15 -17.98
C ASN A 31 8.89 9.25 -18.99
N ASN A 32 8.15 10.35 -19.00
CA ASN A 32 8.41 11.51 -19.85
C ASN A 32 8.04 12.82 -19.14
N VAL A 33 8.63 13.91 -19.60
CA VAL A 33 8.28 15.26 -19.15
C VAL A 33 7.45 16.00 -20.20
N ILE A 34 6.54 16.84 -19.75
CA ILE A 34 5.73 17.73 -20.59
C ILE A 34 6.34 19.12 -20.51
N LYS A 35 6.60 19.72 -21.68
CA LYS A 35 7.14 21.08 -21.80
C LYS A 35 6.17 22.00 -22.55
N VAL A 36 6.07 23.24 -22.10
CA VAL A 36 5.39 24.33 -22.80
C VAL A 36 6.36 25.50 -22.86
N ALA A 37 6.66 26.00 -24.07
CA ALA A 37 7.64 27.03 -24.31
C ALA A 37 9.00 26.79 -23.61
N GLY A 38 9.49 25.55 -23.65
CA GLY A 38 10.77 25.15 -23.02
C GLY A 38 10.68 24.83 -21.50
N THR A 39 9.65 25.29 -20.83
CA THR A 39 9.44 25.07 -19.38
C THR A 39 8.75 23.74 -19.11
N ILE A 40 9.25 22.98 -18.13
CA ILE A 40 8.59 21.75 -17.69
C ILE A 40 7.33 22.11 -16.90
N VAL A 41 6.17 21.63 -17.37
CA VAL A 41 4.85 21.86 -16.76
C VAL A 41 4.22 20.60 -16.18
N GLY A 42 4.83 19.44 -16.43
CA GLY A 42 4.28 18.17 -15.93
C GLY A 42 5.11 16.97 -16.39
N TYR A 43 4.57 15.80 -16.12
CA TYR A 43 5.15 14.53 -16.55
C TYR A 43 4.07 13.50 -16.90
N THR A 44 4.46 12.44 -17.57
CA THR A 44 3.61 11.28 -17.81
C THR A 44 4.14 10.08 -17.04
N MET A 45 3.23 9.18 -16.69
CA MET A 45 3.56 7.88 -16.12
C MET A 45 2.63 6.79 -16.68
N PRO A 46 3.01 5.51 -16.62
CA PRO A 46 2.14 4.42 -17.02
C PRO A 46 0.82 4.44 -16.27
N TYR A 47 -0.30 4.32 -16.99
CA TYR A 47 -1.61 4.17 -16.37
C TYR A 47 -1.78 2.74 -15.86
N LYS A 48 -2.27 2.60 -14.63
CA LYS A 48 -2.65 1.30 -14.04
C LYS A 48 -4.15 1.26 -13.77
N ARG A 49 -4.82 0.24 -14.30
CA ARG A 49 -6.24 0.00 -14.02
C ARG A 49 -6.36 -0.63 -12.62
N ALA A 50 -6.34 0.19 -11.60
CA ALA A 50 -6.40 -0.20 -10.20
C ALA A 50 -7.12 0.88 -9.39
N LYS A 51 -7.65 0.53 -8.21
CA LYS A 51 -8.26 1.46 -7.27
C LYS A 51 -7.28 1.76 -6.15
N ASN A 52 -7.36 2.96 -5.58
CA ASN A 52 -6.62 3.25 -4.37
C ASN A 52 -7.06 2.29 -3.25
N LEU A 53 -6.09 1.75 -2.51
CA LEU A 53 -6.32 0.76 -1.46
C LEU A 53 -7.33 1.27 -0.42
N CYS A 54 -7.25 2.55 -0.05
CA CYS A 54 -8.20 3.19 0.86
C CYS A 54 -9.65 3.24 0.33
N ASN A 55 -9.87 3.03 -0.98
CA ASN A 55 -11.19 3.01 -1.61
C ASN A 55 -11.69 1.59 -1.88
N ILE A 56 -11.00 0.57 -1.37
CA ILE A 56 -11.38 -0.83 -1.52
C ILE A 56 -11.96 -1.31 -0.20
N ASN A 57 -13.10 -1.98 -0.26
CA ASN A 57 -13.63 -2.66 0.92
C ASN A 57 -12.76 -3.89 1.24
N PRO A 58 -12.05 -3.93 2.39
CA PRO A 58 -11.17 -5.05 2.73
C PRO A 58 -11.91 -6.39 2.82
N LEU A 59 -13.21 -6.39 3.14
CA LEU A 59 -14.01 -7.60 3.23
C LEU A 59 -14.12 -8.36 1.89
N LEU A 60 -13.96 -7.66 0.76
CA LEU A 60 -14.11 -8.24 -0.59
C LEU A 60 -12.79 -8.72 -1.20
N VAL A 61 -11.67 -8.40 -0.56
CA VAL A 61 -10.35 -8.74 -1.10
C VAL A 61 -10.05 -10.22 -0.85
N ASN A 62 -9.52 -10.88 -1.88
CA ASN A 62 -8.99 -12.23 -1.75
C ASN A 62 -7.63 -12.17 -1.03
N LEU A 63 -7.51 -12.85 0.12
CA LEU A 63 -6.34 -12.79 0.99
C LEU A 63 -5.10 -13.43 0.37
N ASP A 64 -5.24 -14.53 -0.40
CA ASP A 64 -4.11 -15.16 -1.09
C ASP A 64 -3.50 -14.18 -2.11
N LYS A 65 -4.36 -13.51 -2.89
CA LYS A 65 -3.93 -12.51 -3.87
C LYS A 65 -3.34 -11.25 -3.23
N LEU A 66 -3.83 -10.87 -2.06
CA LEU A 66 -3.26 -9.77 -1.30
C LEU A 66 -1.86 -10.12 -0.79
N GLU A 67 -1.70 -11.34 -0.26
CA GLU A 67 -0.41 -11.87 0.19
C GLU A 67 0.61 -11.91 -0.95
N GLU A 68 0.24 -12.47 -2.11
CA GLU A 68 1.09 -12.50 -3.31
C GLU A 68 1.52 -11.09 -3.75
N ALA A 69 0.59 -10.13 -3.75
CA ALA A 69 0.88 -8.74 -4.11
C ALA A 69 1.85 -8.09 -3.11
N THR A 70 1.69 -8.37 -1.81
CA THR A 70 2.55 -7.83 -0.76
C THR A 70 3.96 -8.39 -0.85
N ILE A 71 4.11 -9.72 -1.00
CA ILE A 71 5.42 -10.37 -1.19
C ILE A 71 6.16 -9.76 -2.39
N LYS A 72 5.43 -9.50 -3.48
CA LYS A 72 6.00 -8.88 -4.68
C LYS A 72 6.41 -7.44 -4.43
N ALA A 73 5.60 -6.68 -3.71
CA ALA A 73 5.92 -5.30 -3.33
C ALA A 73 7.17 -5.25 -2.44
N GLU A 74 7.27 -6.12 -1.44
CA GLU A 74 8.47 -6.23 -0.58
C GLU A 74 9.74 -6.53 -1.39
N LYS A 75 9.66 -7.40 -2.41
CA LYS A 75 10.78 -7.67 -3.30
C LYS A 75 11.19 -6.44 -4.11
N ASP A 76 10.22 -5.68 -4.59
CA ASP A 76 10.49 -4.44 -5.31
C ASP A 76 11.05 -3.36 -4.36
N VAL A 77 10.57 -3.28 -3.10
CA VAL A 77 11.17 -2.43 -2.04
C VAL A 77 12.65 -2.76 -1.85
N LYS A 78 13.01 -4.06 -1.80
CA LYS A 78 14.42 -4.47 -1.70
C LYS A 78 15.23 -3.94 -2.90
N THR A 79 14.70 -4.07 -4.10
CA THR A 79 15.35 -3.52 -5.31
C THR A 79 15.57 -2.02 -5.20
N LEU A 80 14.58 -1.26 -4.71
CA LEU A 80 14.71 0.17 -4.51
C LEU A 80 15.77 0.50 -3.45
N THR A 81 15.76 -0.22 -2.32
CA THR A 81 16.72 -0.03 -1.25
C THR A 81 18.16 -0.29 -1.73
N ASP A 82 18.37 -1.36 -2.50
CA ASP A 82 19.67 -1.69 -3.08
C ASP A 82 20.17 -0.63 -4.09
N ASN A 83 19.26 0.18 -4.64
CA ASN A 83 19.53 1.35 -5.48
C ASN A 83 19.53 2.67 -4.70
N GLU A 84 19.64 2.63 -3.37
CA GLU A 84 19.68 3.79 -2.49
C GLU A 84 18.46 4.72 -2.59
N VAL A 85 17.29 4.17 -2.95
CA VAL A 85 16.03 4.90 -2.98
C VAL A 85 15.36 4.80 -1.62
N ARG A 86 15.13 5.94 -0.98
CA ARG A 86 14.30 6.05 0.22
C ARG A 86 12.87 6.35 -0.15
N LEU A 87 11.94 5.53 0.35
CA LEU A 87 10.51 5.73 0.19
C LEU A 87 10.00 6.84 1.11
N TYR A 88 9.06 7.63 0.62
CA TYR A 88 8.34 8.65 1.38
C TYR A 88 6.87 8.64 0.95
N ASP A 89 5.99 9.02 1.87
CA ASP A 89 4.58 9.29 1.62
C ASP A 89 3.86 8.21 0.79
N VAL A 90 4.06 6.95 1.18
CA VAL A 90 3.38 5.81 0.55
C VAL A 90 1.89 5.80 0.90
N ARG A 91 1.54 6.41 2.04
CA ARG A 91 0.18 6.50 2.53
C ARG A 91 -0.74 7.15 1.49
N TYR A 92 -1.90 6.53 1.26
CA TYR A 92 -2.88 6.92 0.23
C TYR A 92 -2.41 6.79 -1.23
N ASN A 93 -1.17 6.36 -1.47
CA ASN A 93 -0.59 6.23 -2.81
C ASN A 93 -0.50 4.79 -3.30
N ILE A 94 -1.00 3.82 -2.54
CA ILE A 94 -1.08 2.42 -2.95
C ILE A 94 -2.36 2.20 -3.77
N LEU A 95 -2.18 1.68 -4.97
CA LEU A 95 -3.27 1.17 -5.81
C LEU A 95 -3.23 -0.36 -5.80
N TYR A 96 -4.41 -0.97 -5.78
CA TYR A 96 -4.53 -2.43 -5.81
C TYR A 96 -5.55 -2.89 -6.85
N ASN A 97 -5.23 -3.98 -7.52
CA ASN A 97 -6.15 -4.71 -8.39
C ASN A 97 -5.81 -6.20 -8.40
N ASN A 98 -6.61 -7.00 -7.70
CA ASN A 98 -6.65 -8.47 -7.78
C ASN A 98 -5.26 -9.14 -7.85
N GLY A 99 -4.44 -8.97 -6.83
CA GLY A 99 -3.10 -9.56 -6.73
C GLY A 99 -1.98 -8.70 -7.33
N LYS A 100 -2.27 -7.46 -7.69
CA LYS A 100 -1.27 -6.49 -8.17
C LYS A 100 -1.36 -5.22 -7.33
N MET A 101 -0.24 -4.84 -6.76
CA MET A 101 -0.06 -3.60 -6.01
C MET A 101 0.78 -2.63 -6.83
N TYR A 102 0.43 -1.36 -6.81
CA TYR A 102 1.17 -0.29 -7.44
C TYR A 102 1.27 0.89 -6.50
N VAL A 103 2.42 1.54 -6.48
CA VAL A 103 2.65 2.76 -5.72
C VAL A 103 2.86 3.91 -6.70
N ILE A 104 2.09 4.97 -6.53
CA ILE A 104 2.12 6.18 -7.33
C ILE A 104 2.65 7.35 -6.49
N ASP A 105 2.79 8.52 -7.10
CA ASP A 105 3.32 9.74 -6.46
C ASP A 105 4.73 9.58 -5.87
N THR A 106 5.61 9.02 -6.69
CA THR A 106 6.97 8.65 -6.32
C THR A 106 7.98 9.80 -6.44
N LEU A 107 7.52 11.04 -6.67
CA LEU A 107 8.41 12.20 -6.88
C LEU A 107 9.17 12.62 -5.62
N GLU A 108 8.58 12.43 -4.46
CA GLU A 108 9.20 12.84 -3.19
C GLU A 108 10.25 11.83 -2.69
N TYR A 109 10.41 10.68 -3.38
CA TYR A 109 11.39 9.67 -2.97
C TYR A 109 12.82 10.22 -3.02
N GLY A 110 13.60 9.92 -1.99
CA GLY A 110 14.95 10.43 -1.84
C GLY A 110 16.00 9.50 -2.45
N ASN A 111 17.10 10.09 -2.92
CA ASN A 111 18.34 9.34 -3.19
C ASN A 111 19.16 9.32 -1.91
N ARG A 112 18.93 8.32 -1.06
CA ARG A 112 19.57 8.16 0.26
C ARG A 112 19.60 6.72 0.68
N LYS A 113 20.75 6.29 1.18
CA LYS A 113 20.91 4.97 1.78
C LYS A 113 20.07 4.85 3.05
N VAL A 114 19.25 3.81 3.10
CA VAL A 114 18.41 3.43 4.24
C VAL A 114 18.43 1.90 4.38
N SER A 115 17.96 1.38 5.52
CA SER A 115 17.79 -0.06 5.65
C SER A 115 16.60 -0.56 4.84
N TYR A 116 16.61 -1.85 4.53
CA TYR A 116 15.45 -2.49 3.89
C TYR A 116 14.22 -2.41 4.79
N GLU A 117 14.41 -2.61 6.08
CA GLU A 117 13.36 -2.55 7.10
C GLU A 117 12.69 -1.17 7.12
N GLU A 118 13.48 -0.09 7.12
CA GLU A 118 12.94 1.28 7.10
C GLU A 118 12.05 1.52 5.88
N ASN A 119 12.47 1.09 4.71
CA ASN A 119 11.65 1.23 3.50
C ASN A 119 10.43 0.31 3.50
N ARG A 120 10.58 -0.95 3.95
CA ARG A 120 9.51 -1.94 3.95
C ARG A 120 8.36 -1.54 4.88
N MET A 121 8.67 -1.01 6.06
CA MET A 121 7.68 -0.57 7.05
C MET A 121 6.64 0.38 6.45
N THR A 122 7.01 1.22 5.49
CA THR A 122 6.05 2.13 4.85
C THR A 122 4.93 1.42 4.07
N ILE A 123 5.21 0.21 3.55
CA ILE A 123 4.21 -0.63 2.86
C ILE A 123 3.46 -1.50 3.87
N ASP A 124 4.17 -2.04 4.86
CA ASP A 124 3.59 -2.93 5.85
C ASP A 124 2.55 -2.23 6.72
N ASP A 125 2.85 -1.01 7.15
CA ASP A 125 1.92 -0.19 7.93
C ASP A 125 0.60 0.03 7.18
N GLU A 126 0.66 0.38 5.90
CA GLU A 126 -0.54 0.60 5.09
C GLU A 126 -1.34 -0.70 4.88
N LEU A 127 -0.68 -1.84 4.74
CA LEU A 127 -1.35 -3.15 4.67
C LEU A 127 -2.07 -3.48 5.99
N MET A 128 -1.39 -3.31 7.12
CA MET A 128 -1.96 -3.58 8.44
C MET A 128 -3.15 -2.66 8.73
N LEU A 129 -3.01 -1.36 8.46
CA LEU A 129 -4.11 -0.38 8.57
C LEU A 129 -5.30 -0.78 7.68
N PHE A 130 -5.04 -1.16 6.43
CA PHE A 130 -6.08 -1.62 5.50
C PHE A 130 -6.86 -2.82 6.04
N LEU A 131 -6.18 -3.80 6.63
CA LEU A 131 -6.81 -5.00 7.18
C LEU A 131 -7.61 -4.74 8.45
N VAL A 132 -7.13 -3.85 9.32
CA VAL A 132 -7.60 -3.73 10.71
C VAL A 132 -8.57 -2.57 10.91
N ASP A 133 -8.21 -1.37 10.46
CA ASP A 133 -8.84 -0.13 10.92
C ASP A 133 -10.34 0.00 10.62
N ASN A 134 -10.82 -0.61 9.52
CA ASN A 134 -12.22 -0.47 9.16
C ASN A 134 -13.15 -1.35 9.99
N TYR A 135 -12.70 -2.58 10.34
CA TYR A 135 -13.62 -3.60 10.84
C TYR A 135 -13.09 -4.47 11.96
N PHE A 136 -11.77 -4.64 12.09
CA PHE A 136 -11.18 -5.67 12.95
C PHE A 136 -10.37 -5.11 14.11
N GLU A 137 -10.40 -3.81 14.36
CA GLU A 137 -9.62 -3.18 15.42
C GLU A 137 -9.89 -3.84 16.80
N GLU A 138 -11.17 -4.10 17.13
CA GLU A 138 -11.54 -4.72 18.40
C GLU A 138 -11.06 -6.18 18.47
N PHE A 139 -11.17 -6.92 17.36
CA PHE A 139 -10.68 -8.29 17.29
C PHE A 139 -9.16 -8.34 17.52
N VAL A 140 -8.41 -7.47 16.85
CA VAL A 140 -6.95 -7.38 17.01
C VAL A 140 -6.57 -6.95 18.43
N LYS A 141 -7.24 -5.96 19.02
CA LYS A 141 -6.97 -5.50 20.39
C LYS A 141 -7.18 -6.59 21.45
N ASN A 142 -8.13 -7.49 21.22
CA ASN A 142 -8.47 -8.57 22.16
C ASN A 142 -7.58 -9.81 22.02
N ASP A 143 -6.88 -10.00 20.91
CA ASP A 143 -5.88 -11.04 20.74
C ASP A 143 -4.48 -10.52 21.10
N LYS A 144 -3.84 -11.11 22.12
CA LYS A 144 -2.53 -10.64 22.62
C LYS A 144 -1.45 -10.63 21.54
N LEU A 145 -1.41 -11.66 20.68
CA LEU A 145 -0.40 -11.79 19.64
C LEU A 145 -0.63 -10.77 18.53
N LEU A 146 -1.87 -10.69 18.01
CA LEU A 146 -2.21 -9.72 16.97
C LEU A 146 -2.02 -8.28 17.45
N ASN A 147 -2.40 -7.99 18.70
CA ASN A 147 -2.21 -6.65 19.26
C ASN A 147 -0.73 -6.28 19.41
N ALA A 148 0.12 -7.23 19.85
CA ALA A 148 1.57 -7.00 19.89
C ALA A 148 2.11 -6.73 18.49
N MET A 149 1.83 -7.60 17.52
CA MET A 149 2.28 -7.45 16.13
C MET A 149 1.81 -6.14 15.50
N TYR A 150 0.57 -5.73 15.74
CA TYR A 150 0.01 -4.49 15.18
C TYR A 150 0.66 -3.22 15.73
N ARG A 151 1.25 -3.30 16.94
CA ARG A 151 1.93 -2.18 17.60
C ARG A 151 3.43 -2.13 17.39
N GLU A 152 4.02 -3.22 16.95
CA GLU A 152 5.46 -3.32 16.73
C GLU A 152 5.81 -2.85 15.31
N PHE A 153 6.64 -1.81 15.21
CA PHE A 153 7.06 -1.20 13.93
C PHE A 153 7.92 -2.11 13.04
N GLU A 154 8.42 -3.23 13.55
CA GLU A 154 9.33 -4.12 12.80
C GLU A 154 8.64 -5.34 12.19
N VAL A 155 7.36 -5.54 12.47
CA VAL A 155 6.61 -6.70 11.96
C VAL A 155 6.38 -6.55 10.46
N ARG A 156 6.65 -7.64 9.73
CA ARG A 156 6.35 -7.68 8.29
C ARG A 156 4.84 -7.77 8.09
N GLY A 157 4.33 -6.96 7.17
CA GLY A 157 2.91 -6.94 6.85
C GLY A 157 2.38 -8.30 6.35
N VAL A 158 3.20 -9.06 5.61
CA VAL A 158 2.85 -10.40 5.16
C VAL A 158 2.75 -11.40 6.32
N ASP A 159 3.61 -11.29 7.33
CA ASP A 159 3.58 -12.16 8.51
C ASP A 159 2.38 -11.82 9.39
N PHE A 160 2.08 -10.52 9.56
CA PHE A 160 0.84 -10.08 10.20
C PHE A 160 -0.40 -10.63 9.48
N LEU A 161 -0.48 -10.49 8.15
CA LEU A 161 -1.60 -11.02 7.35
C LEU A 161 -1.83 -12.51 7.57
N LYS A 162 -0.75 -13.30 7.60
CA LYS A 162 -0.83 -14.75 7.85
C LYS A 162 -1.38 -15.09 9.24
N VAL A 163 -0.83 -14.44 10.28
CA VAL A 163 -1.30 -14.66 11.66
C VAL A 163 -2.75 -14.19 11.82
N PHE A 164 -3.08 -13.02 11.28
CA PHE A 164 -4.44 -12.48 11.30
C PHE A 164 -5.44 -13.42 10.64
N ARG A 165 -5.12 -13.91 9.43
CA ARG A 165 -5.95 -14.90 8.71
C ARG A 165 -6.11 -16.19 9.52
N ASN A 166 -5.03 -16.74 10.08
CA ASN A 166 -5.08 -17.98 10.87
C ASN A 166 -5.97 -17.80 12.10
N LYS A 167 -5.85 -16.70 12.82
CA LYS A 167 -6.70 -16.40 14.00
C LYS A 167 -8.17 -16.29 13.63
N LEU A 168 -8.49 -15.66 12.52
CA LEU A 168 -9.87 -15.60 12.02
C LEU A 168 -10.37 -16.98 11.59
N SER A 169 -9.54 -17.79 10.93
CA SER A 169 -9.88 -19.16 10.53
C SER A 169 -10.11 -20.07 11.73
N GLU A 170 -9.27 -19.98 12.77
CA GLU A 170 -9.46 -20.68 14.06
C GLU A 170 -10.81 -20.32 14.70
N TYR A 171 -11.14 -19.02 14.71
CA TYR A 171 -12.38 -18.53 15.32
C TYR A 171 -13.64 -19.09 14.63
N VAL A 172 -13.63 -19.20 13.29
CA VAL A 172 -14.80 -19.71 12.54
C VAL A 172 -14.74 -21.21 12.26
N GLY A 173 -13.64 -21.88 12.63
CA GLY A 173 -13.46 -23.34 12.47
C GLY A 173 -13.27 -23.79 11.01
N LYS A 174 -12.84 -22.89 10.11
CA LYS A 174 -12.55 -23.21 8.71
C LYS A 174 -11.55 -22.23 8.13
N ASP A 175 -10.82 -22.63 7.09
CA ASP A 175 -9.99 -21.73 6.33
C ASP A 175 -10.81 -20.65 5.61
N ILE A 176 -10.32 -19.41 5.65
CA ILE A 176 -10.95 -18.29 4.98
C ILE A 176 -10.09 -17.78 3.82
N THR A 177 -10.74 -17.37 2.75
CA THR A 177 -10.11 -16.73 1.59
C THR A 177 -10.45 -15.25 1.46
N LYS A 178 -11.50 -14.80 2.14
CA LYS A 178 -11.93 -13.39 2.20
C LYS A 178 -12.44 -13.03 3.58
N LEU A 179 -12.26 -11.79 3.98
CA LEU A 179 -12.70 -11.29 5.28
C LEU A 179 -14.24 -11.21 5.42
N ASN A 180 -15.01 -11.18 4.33
CA ASN A 180 -16.48 -11.24 4.42
C ASN A 180 -17.00 -12.59 4.97
N GLU A 181 -16.20 -13.65 4.94
CA GLU A 181 -16.55 -14.94 5.54
C GLU A 181 -16.66 -14.88 7.07
N VAL A 182 -16.05 -13.87 7.66
CA VAL A 182 -16.09 -13.59 9.11
C VAL A 182 -16.83 -12.29 9.42
N LYS A 183 -17.69 -11.80 8.53
CA LYS A 183 -18.39 -10.51 8.68
C LYS A 183 -19.20 -10.37 9.98
N HIS A 184 -19.63 -11.47 10.59
CA HIS A 184 -20.32 -11.46 11.89
C HIS A 184 -19.44 -10.97 13.06
N LEU A 185 -18.10 -10.98 12.89
CA LEU A 185 -17.14 -10.39 13.84
C LEU A 185 -16.91 -8.89 13.59
N VAL A 186 -17.40 -8.40 12.46
CA VAL A 186 -17.13 -7.03 12.03
C VAL A 186 -17.94 -6.06 12.87
N ARG A 187 -17.23 -5.16 13.54
CA ARG A 187 -17.81 -3.97 14.13
C ARG A 187 -17.28 -2.76 13.38
N LYS A 188 -18.20 -1.89 12.95
CA LYS A 188 -17.82 -0.65 12.25
C LYS A 188 -16.99 0.19 13.20
N ASN A 189 -15.74 0.41 12.85
CA ASN A 189 -14.87 1.29 13.60
C ASN A 189 -15.27 2.75 13.34
N ASN A 190 -15.32 3.56 14.39
CA ASN A 190 -15.54 5.01 14.32
C ASN A 190 -14.22 5.79 14.07
N SER A 191 -13.16 5.10 13.61
CA SER A 191 -11.91 5.77 13.31
C SER A 191 -12.09 6.79 12.17
N HIS A 192 -11.68 8.03 12.42
CA HIS A 192 -11.86 9.14 11.49
C HIS A 192 -11.01 9.03 10.21
N ILE A 193 -10.09 8.08 10.14
CA ILE A 193 -9.10 7.99 9.06
C ILE A 193 -9.66 7.28 7.83
N TYR A 194 -10.53 6.27 8.01
CA TYR A 194 -11.12 5.46 6.93
C TYR A 194 -12.66 5.52 6.91
N GLN A 195 -13.28 6.56 7.45
CA GLN A 195 -14.74 6.77 7.44
C GLN A 195 -15.31 6.94 6.01
N ARG A 196 -15.04 6.00 5.15
CA ARG A 196 -15.73 5.91 3.87
C ARG A 196 -16.71 4.76 3.98
N GLY A 197 -17.85 5.04 4.61
CA GLY A 197 -18.97 4.17 4.85
C GLY A 197 -19.17 3.03 3.85
N PHE A 198 -18.34 2.00 3.93
CA PHE A 198 -18.63 0.76 3.25
C PHE A 198 -19.88 0.17 3.88
N ASP A 199 -20.90 -0.02 3.07
CA ASP A 199 -22.12 -0.66 3.49
C ASP A 199 -21.84 -2.16 3.70
N ILE A 200 -22.01 -2.62 4.94
CA ILE A 200 -21.80 -4.03 5.31
C ILE A 200 -23.04 -4.84 4.97
N GLU A 201 -24.22 -4.19 4.89
CA GLU A 201 -25.50 -4.88 4.65
C GLU A 201 -25.63 -5.39 3.21
N GLY A 202 -24.87 -4.81 2.28
CA GLY A 202 -24.87 -5.20 0.87
C GLY A 202 -23.82 -6.26 0.47
N ILE A 203 -23.13 -6.90 1.43
CA ILE A 203 -22.07 -7.88 1.16
C ILE A 203 -22.54 -9.31 1.44
#